data_b98f90e178cd7ccbd98e28f98d20de3f
#
_entry.id   b98f90e178cd7ccbd98e28f98d20de3f
#
_cell.length_a   1.000
_cell.length_b   1.000
_cell.length_c   1.000
_cell.angle_alpha   90.00
_cell.angle_beta   90.00
_cell.angle_gamma   90.00
#
_symmetry.space_group_name_H-M   'P 1'
#
loop_
_entity.id
_entity.type
_entity.pdbx_description
1 polymer ?
#
loop_
_entity_poly.entity_id
_entity_poly.type
_entity_poly.pdbx_seq_one_letter_code
_entity_poly.pdbx_strand_id
1 'polypeptide(L)'
;MKFENTEVWGFEHSLRGMRNPKNSWHKSDSFNCLKTPSGKHCSEFCKNFDTDKCYMYGDDGGEPFIIGDNDMKLAQTLIKTGSEHCKFMRMIHVAVDVDMPRYWWSEGDTYHFNTKNSCSTMHKLLNNDNPITLDMFVFCEEDIDWGTYTVNKLESLRLEYKEIQKTTKDHEKMNRLLV
;
A
#
# COMPACT_ATOMS: atom_id res chain seq x y z
N MET A 1 -8.58 7.69 5.73
CA MET A 1 -7.26 7.17 5.37
C MET A 1 -7.33 5.67 5.40
N LYS A 2 -6.98 5.01 4.29
CA LYS A 2 -7.00 3.55 4.20
C LYS A 2 -5.72 3.05 3.55
N PHE A 3 -5.28 1.88 3.99
CA PHE A 3 -4.25 1.07 3.35
C PHE A 3 -4.89 -0.29 3.08
N GLU A 4 -4.97 -0.68 1.83
CA GLU A 4 -5.65 -1.90 1.40
C GLU A 4 -4.73 -2.68 0.44
N ASN A 5 -5.02 -3.97 0.24
CA ASN A 5 -4.30 -4.84 -0.69
C ASN A 5 -2.77 -4.81 -0.49
N THR A 6 -2.33 -4.82 0.77
CA THR A 6 -0.90 -4.72 1.08
C THR A 6 -0.21 -6.05 0.83
N GLU A 7 0.79 -6.02 -0.05
CA GLU A 7 1.70 -7.13 -0.29
C GLU A 7 3.12 -6.73 0.09
N VAL A 8 3.87 -7.65 0.70
CA VAL A 8 5.26 -7.44 1.10
C VAL A 8 6.10 -8.63 0.69
N TRP A 9 7.20 -8.38 -0.02
CA TRP A 9 8.10 -9.44 -0.47
C TRP A 9 9.58 -9.03 -0.40
N GLY A 10 10.48 -10.00 -0.60
CA GLY A 10 11.91 -9.76 -0.60
C GLY A 10 12.61 -10.01 0.73
N PHE A 11 11.92 -10.50 1.76
CA PHE A 11 12.50 -10.78 3.06
C PHE A 11 13.67 -11.79 2.99
N GLU A 12 13.52 -12.89 2.25
CA GLU A 12 14.59 -13.92 2.12
C GLU A 12 15.88 -13.31 1.61
N HIS A 13 15.82 -12.57 0.51
CA HIS A 13 16.99 -11.91 -0.09
C HIS A 13 17.55 -10.81 0.80
N SER A 14 16.69 -10.05 1.46
CA SER A 14 17.04 -8.98 2.37
C SER A 14 17.86 -9.52 3.58
N LEU A 15 17.33 -10.53 4.26
CA LEU A 15 17.98 -11.13 5.42
C LEU A 15 19.30 -11.85 5.05
N ARG A 16 19.32 -12.51 3.89
CA ARG A 16 20.57 -13.06 3.35
C ARG A 16 21.59 -11.95 3.08
N GLY A 17 21.16 -10.85 2.44
CA GLY A 17 22.01 -9.70 2.17
C GLY A 17 22.56 -9.03 3.43
N MET A 18 21.77 -8.98 4.50
CA MET A 18 22.19 -8.47 5.81
C MET A 18 23.40 -9.23 6.40
N ARG A 19 23.55 -10.51 6.06
CA ARG A 19 24.63 -11.37 6.55
C ARG A 19 25.89 -11.40 5.67
N ASN A 20 25.80 -10.83 4.45
CA ASN A 20 26.91 -10.78 3.49
C ASN A 20 28.19 -10.13 4.05
N PRO A 21 28.15 -8.97 4.75
CA PRO A 21 29.35 -8.28 5.18
C PRO A 21 30.26 -9.12 6.12
N LYS A 22 29.64 -10.04 6.85
CA LYS A 22 30.36 -10.90 7.79
C LYS A 22 30.41 -12.37 7.37
N ASN A 23 29.98 -12.70 6.15
CA ASN A 23 29.95 -14.08 5.65
C ASN A 23 29.28 -15.07 6.64
N SER A 24 28.17 -14.62 7.27
CA SER A 24 27.55 -15.31 8.41
C SER A 24 26.22 -15.99 8.08
N TRP A 25 26.05 -16.46 6.84
CA TRP A 25 24.78 -17.10 6.39
C TRP A 25 24.43 -18.36 7.18
N HIS A 26 25.46 -19.11 7.62
CA HIS A 26 25.29 -20.32 8.44
C HIS A 26 24.65 -20.05 9.82
N LYS A 27 24.56 -18.78 10.23
CA LYS A 27 23.88 -18.34 11.47
C LYS A 27 22.44 -17.93 11.26
N SER A 28 21.94 -17.98 10.02
CA SER A 28 20.53 -17.70 9.75
C SER A 28 19.66 -18.82 10.29
N ASP A 29 18.59 -18.44 10.95
CA ASP A 29 17.54 -19.32 11.46
C ASP A 29 16.18 -19.04 10.79
N SER A 30 16.18 -18.23 9.74
CA SER A 30 15.00 -17.96 8.90
C SER A 30 14.87 -19.01 7.81
N PHE A 31 13.64 -19.38 7.46
CA PHE A 31 13.37 -20.42 6.48
C PHE A 31 11.99 -20.25 5.79
N ASN A 32 11.87 -20.86 4.61
CA ASN A 32 10.58 -21.03 3.95
C ASN A 32 9.86 -22.24 4.52
N CYS A 33 8.60 -22.08 4.90
CA CYS A 33 7.83 -23.12 5.58
C CYS A 33 7.68 -24.41 4.76
N LEU A 34 7.63 -24.33 3.43
CA LEU A 34 7.50 -25.48 2.52
C LEU A 34 8.85 -26.11 2.12
N LYS A 35 9.96 -25.45 2.40
CA LYS A 35 11.31 -25.93 2.05
C LYS A 35 12.06 -26.57 3.21
N THR A 36 11.36 -27.20 4.15
CA THR A 36 12.06 -27.96 5.19
C THR A 36 12.83 -29.12 4.55
N PRO A 37 14.15 -29.22 4.76
CA PRO A 37 15.02 -30.16 4.01
C PRO A 37 14.72 -31.64 4.24
N SER A 38 13.83 -31.98 5.15
CA SER A 38 13.64 -33.36 5.63
C SER A 38 12.31 -33.99 5.25
N GLY A 39 11.43 -33.32 4.51
CA GLY A 39 10.07 -33.86 4.20
C GLY A 39 9.23 -34.16 5.45
N LYS A 40 9.68 -33.69 6.63
CA LYS A 40 8.94 -33.85 7.87
C LYS A 40 7.78 -32.87 7.96
N HIS A 41 6.70 -33.34 8.56
CA HIS A 41 5.48 -32.53 8.73
C HIS A 41 5.77 -31.22 9.49
N CYS A 42 5.11 -30.16 9.09
CA CYS A 42 5.14 -28.83 9.69
C CYS A 42 4.98 -28.88 11.23
N SER A 43 4.19 -29.83 11.75
CA SER A 43 3.96 -30.07 13.18
C SER A 43 5.22 -30.32 14.03
N GLU A 44 6.29 -30.82 13.43
CA GLU A 44 7.51 -31.15 14.19
C GLU A 44 8.47 -29.97 14.38
N PHE A 45 8.33 -28.92 13.58
CA PHE A 45 9.27 -27.80 13.55
C PHE A 45 8.64 -26.42 13.81
N CYS A 46 7.34 -26.31 13.66
CA CYS A 46 6.64 -25.03 13.80
C CYS A 46 6.16 -24.83 15.24
N LYS A 47 6.78 -23.94 15.98
CA LYS A 47 6.29 -23.51 17.31
C LYS A 47 4.88 -22.87 17.24
N ASN A 48 4.42 -22.52 16.04
CA ASN A 48 3.11 -21.91 15.78
C ASN A 48 2.14 -22.88 15.12
N PHE A 49 2.35 -24.18 15.25
CA PHE A 49 1.50 -25.22 14.69
C PHE A 49 0.07 -25.20 15.26
N ASP A 50 -0.13 -24.54 16.37
CA ASP A 50 -1.45 -24.32 16.93
C ASP A 50 -2.23 -23.36 16.02
N THR A 51 -3.20 -23.87 15.41
CA THR A 51 -4.10 -23.56 14.29
C THR A 51 -4.37 -22.08 13.97
N ASP A 52 -4.31 -21.17 14.95
CA ASP A 52 -4.67 -19.75 14.74
C ASP A 52 -3.50 -18.86 14.31
N LYS A 53 -2.30 -19.42 14.22
CA LYS A 53 -1.07 -18.69 13.87
C LYS A 53 -0.25 -19.34 12.75
N CYS A 54 -0.77 -20.37 12.11
CA CYS A 54 -0.09 -21.00 10.99
C CYS A 54 -0.32 -20.19 9.70
N TYR A 55 0.71 -19.55 9.23
CA TYR A 55 0.71 -18.78 7.97
C TYR A 55 0.46 -19.63 6.70
N MET A 56 0.50 -20.96 6.82
CA MET A 56 0.23 -21.89 5.69
C MET A 56 -1.25 -21.93 5.26
N TYR A 57 -2.16 -21.45 6.07
CA TYR A 57 -3.59 -21.42 5.77
C TYR A 57 -4.11 -20.00 5.45
N GLY A 58 -3.20 -19.05 5.17
CA GLY A 58 -3.60 -17.76 4.63
C GLY A 58 -4.17 -17.92 3.21
N ASP A 59 -5.23 -17.20 2.90
CA ASP A 59 -5.95 -17.24 1.62
C ASP A 59 -5.10 -16.88 0.38
N ASP A 60 -3.86 -16.44 0.56
CA ASP A 60 -3.01 -15.85 -0.48
C ASP A 60 -2.11 -16.85 -1.20
N GLY A 61 -2.13 -18.14 -0.84
CA GLY A 61 -1.42 -19.20 -1.57
C GLY A 61 0.09 -19.08 -1.69
N GLY A 62 0.72 -18.12 -0.99
CA GLY A 62 2.17 -17.90 -0.98
C GLY A 62 2.89 -18.79 0.04
N GLU A 63 4.14 -19.19 -0.30
CA GLU A 63 5.01 -19.89 0.66
C GLU A 63 5.44 -18.91 1.76
N PRO A 64 4.98 -19.07 3.03
CA PRO A 64 5.34 -18.13 4.07
C PRO A 64 6.81 -18.25 4.45
N PHE A 65 7.49 -17.12 4.42
CA PHE A 65 8.87 -17.00 4.91
C PHE A 65 8.86 -16.66 6.40
N ILE A 66 9.44 -17.53 7.21
CA ILE A 66 9.52 -17.36 8.66
C ILE A 66 10.84 -16.72 9.03
N ILE A 67 10.79 -15.57 9.68
CA ILE A 67 11.96 -14.87 10.18
C ILE A 67 12.33 -15.45 11.55
N GLY A 68 13.54 -16.00 11.65
CA GLY A 68 14.08 -16.53 12.90
C GLY A 68 14.52 -15.44 13.88
N ASP A 69 14.59 -15.80 15.15
CA ASP A 69 14.95 -14.89 16.25
C ASP A 69 16.35 -14.27 16.09
N ASN A 70 17.32 -15.05 15.59
CA ASN A 70 18.68 -14.56 15.37
C ASN A 70 18.73 -13.54 14.23
N ASP A 71 18.00 -13.78 13.16
CA ASP A 71 17.90 -12.84 12.04
C ASP A 71 17.15 -11.57 12.46
N MET A 72 16.06 -11.72 13.21
CA MET A 72 15.31 -10.59 13.74
C MET A 72 16.18 -9.71 14.66
N LYS A 73 16.91 -10.31 15.59
CA LYS A 73 17.84 -9.57 16.49
C LYS A 73 18.92 -8.84 15.72
N LEU A 74 19.51 -9.49 14.72
CA LEU A 74 20.52 -8.86 13.87
C LEU A 74 19.94 -7.69 13.09
N ALA A 75 18.76 -7.87 12.46
CA ALA A 75 18.08 -6.83 11.71
C ALA A 75 17.79 -5.60 12.58
N GLN A 76 17.20 -5.81 13.77
CA GLN A 76 16.92 -4.74 14.72
C GLN A 76 18.19 -4.02 15.18
N THR A 77 19.29 -4.75 15.40
CA THR A 77 20.58 -4.17 15.77
C THR A 77 21.11 -3.28 14.66
N LEU A 78 21.07 -3.75 13.42
CA LEU A 78 21.55 -2.99 12.26
C LEU A 78 20.70 -1.74 12.01
N ILE A 79 19.39 -1.82 12.19
CA ILE A 79 18.47 -0.66 12.08
C ILE A 79 18.82 0.39 13.13
N LYS A 80 19.05 -0.01 14.38
CA LYS A 80 19.45 0.90 15.48
C LYS A 80 20.81 1.54 15.28
N THR A 81 21.72 0.88 14.55
CA THR A 81 23.09 1.35 14.33
C THR A 81 23.16 2.52 13.33
N GLY A 82 22.16 2.68 12.46
CA GLY A 82 22.06 3.79 11.55
C GLY A 82 21.83 3.41 10.08
N SER A 83 21.60 4.40 9.26
CA SER A 83 21.16 4.27 7.86
C SER A 83 22.13 3.45 6.98
N GLU A 84 23.43 3.55 7.23
CA GLU A 84 24.44 2.80 6.49
C GLU A 84 24.33 1.28 6.69
N HIS A 85 23.82 0.87 7.84
CA HIS A 85 23.63 -0.54 8.18
C HIS A 85 22.25 -1.09 7.78
N CYS A 86 21.29 -0.22 7.48
CA CYS A 86 19.92 -0.58 7.08
C CYS A 86 19.75 -0.90 5.59
N LYS A 87 20.83 -0.94 4.81
CA LYS A 87 20.76 -1.12 3.33
C LYS A 87 20.00 -2.38 2.91
N PHE A 88 20.04 -3.42 3.72
CA PHE A 88 19.31 -4.66 3.46
C PHE A 88 17.78 -4.43 3.36
N MET A 89 17.23 -3.47 4.10
CA MET A 89 15.80 -3.15 4.04
C MET A 89 15.35 -2.64 2.67
N ARG A 90 16.26 -2.12 1.84
CA ARG A 90 15.95 -1.65 0.48
C ARG A 90 15.61 -2.79 -0.48
N MET A 91 15.83 -4.03 -0.07
CA MET A 91 15.46 -5.25 -0.80
C MET A 91 14.06 -5.76 -0.42
N ILE A 92 13.43 -5.16 0.59
CA ILE A 92 12.05 -5.43 0.97
C ILE A 92 11.17 -4.46 0.19
N HIS A 93 10.22 -5.01 -0.57
CA HIS A 93 9.29 -4.24 -1.38
C HIS A 93 7.91 -4.32 -0.78
N VAL A 94 7.18 -3.23 -0.87
CA VAL A 94 5.79 -3.13 -0.42
C VAL A 94 4.95 -2.60 -1.57
N ALA A 95 3.93 -3.33 -1.95
CA ALA A 95 2.84 -2.83 -2.78
C ALA A 95 1.62 -2.61 -1.90
N VAL A 96 0.95 -1.49 -2.06
CA VAL A 96 -0.19 -1.13 -1.23
C VAL A 96 -1.08 -0.12 -1.95
N ASP A 97 -2.39 -0.31 -1.84
CA ASP A 97 -3.36 0.69 -2.24
C ASP A 97 -3.55 1.70 -1.10
N VAL A 98 -3.40 2.98 -1.43
CA VAL A 98 -3.42 4.06 -0.45
C VAL A 98 -4.54 5.04 -0.79
N ASP A 99 -5.52 5.15 0.09
CA ASP A 99 -6.58 6.17 0.02
C ASP A 99 -6.30 7.24 1.09
N MET A 100 -5.85 8.40 0.62
CA MET A 100 -5.44 9.52 1.45
C MET A 100 -5.99 10.84 0.91
N PRO A 101 -6.27 11.82 1.78
CA PRO A 101 -6.62 13.17 1.38
C PRO A 101 -5.55 13.79 0.49
N ARG A 102 -5.96 14.64 -0.45
CA ARG A 102 -5.04 15.22 -1.43
C ARG A 102 -3.89 16.01 -0.80
N TYR A 103 -4.11 16.69 0.31
CA TYR A 103 -3.06 17.45 1.01
C TYR A 103 -1.94 16.53 1.55
N TRP A 104 -2.27 15.28 1.90
CA TRP A 104 -1.27 14.29 2.33
C TRP A 104 -0.28 13.96 1.21
N TRP A 105 -0.76 13.89 -0.03
CA TRP A 105 0.10 13.57 -1.17
C TRP A 105 1.16 14.62 -1.44
N SER A 106 0.95 15.90 -1.04
CA SER A 106 1.97 16.95 -1.12
C SER A 106 3.20 16.59 -0.30
N GLU A 107 3.03 15.97 0.87
CA GLU A 107 4.12 15.43 1.68
C GLU A 107 4.58 14.07 1.14
N GLY A 108 3.64 13.18 0.84
CA GLY A 108 3.93 11.83 0.34
C GLY A 108 4.79 11.81 -0.93
N ASP A 109 4.68 12.85 -1.77
CA ASP A 109 5.45 12.97 -3.02
C ASP A 109 6.91 13.40 -2.78
N THR A 110 7.24 13.88 -1.59
CA THR A 110 8.62 14.21 -1.22
C THR A 110 9.47 12.98 -0.91
N TYR A 111 8.83 11.85 -0.59
CA TYR A 111 9.54 10.60 -0.30
C TYR A 111 10.00 9.92 -1.59
N HIS A 112 11.30 9.58 -1.62
CA HIS A 112 11.94 8.93 -2.76
C HIS A 112 11.80 7.39 -2.69
N PHE A 113 12.17 6.74 -3.80
CA PHE A 113 12.20 5.28 -3.94
C PHE A 113 10.82 4.61 -3.92
N ASN A 114 9.81 5.31 -4.39
CA ASN A 114 8.50 4.73 -4.63
C ASN A 114 8.03 5.05 -6.06
N THR A 115 7.19 4.16 -6.59
CA THR A 115 6.48 4.36 -7.86
C THR A 115 5.00 4.42 -7.53
N LYS A 116 4.31 5.42 -8.06
CA LYS A 116 2.90 5.66 -7.80
C LYS A 116 2.10 5.59 -9.10
N ASN A 117 0.99 4.89 -9.06
CA ASN A 117 -0.06 4.95 -10.08
C ASN A 117 -1.28 5.56 -9.43
N SER A 118 -1.62 6.79 -9.79
CA SER A 118 -2.75 7.48 -9.21
C SER A 118 -3.98 7.42 -10.10
N CYS A 119 -5.16 7.42 -9.48
CA CYS A 119 -6.40 7.68 -10.19
C CYS A 119 -6.47 9.17 -10.54
N SER A 120 -6.59 9.50 -11.82
CA SER A 120 -6.68 10.89 -12.27
C SER A 120 -8.04 11.48 -11.87
N THR A 121 -8.02 12.48 -10.99
CA THR A 121 -9.23 13.23 -10.61
C THR A 121 -9.82 14.00 -11.79
N MET A 122 -8.98 14.56 -12.68
CA MET A 122 -9.43 15.28 -13.87
C MET A 122 -10.28 14.42 -14.81
N HIS A 123 -9.89 13.15 -14.99
CA HIS A 123 -10.60 12.26 -15.92
C HIS A 123 -11.72 11.45 -15.25
N LYS A 124 -11.67 11.28 -13.94
CA LYS A 124 -12.58 10.39 -13.22
C LYS A 124 -13.72 11.14 -12.52
N LEU A 125 -13.48 12.32 -11.98
CA LEU A 125 -14.48 13.05 -11.21
C LEU A 125 -15.73 13.34 -12.03
N LEU A 126 -15.59 13.74 -13.30
CA LEU A 126 -16.69 14.06 -14.19
C LEU A 126 -17.27 12.85 -14.93
N ASN A 127 -16.43 11.85 -15.21
CA ASN A 127 -16.83 10.67 -16.00
C ASN A 127 -17.31 9.50 -15.13
N ASN A 128 -17.17 9.56 -13.82
CA ASN A 128 -17.65 8.51 -12.92
C ASN A 128 -19.18 8.48 -12.94
N ASP A 129 -19.77 7.28 -12.95
CA ASP A 129 -21.23 7.11 -12.84
C ASP A 129 -21.75 7.38 -11.43
N ASN A 130 -20.88 7.28 -10.43
CA ASN A 130 -21.22 7.60 -9.06
C ASN A 130 -21.33 9.12 -8.85
N PRO A 131 -22.33 9.60 -8.09
CA PRO A 131 -22.46 11.01 -7.75
C PRO A 131 -21.27 11.49 -6.90
N ILE A 132 -21.00 12.79 -6.95
CA ILE A 132 -20.07 13.45 -6.03
C ILE A 132 -20.79 13.58 -4.68
N THR A 133 -20.21 13.00 -3.63
CA THR A 133 -20.82 12.94 -2.29
C THR A 133 -19.90 13.56 -1.24
N LEU A 134 -20.47 13.92 -0.09
CA LEU A 134 -19.74 14.62 0.98
C LEU A 134 -18.59 13.80 1.56
N ASP A 135 -18.74 12.48 1.60
CA ASP A 135 -17.72 11.54 2.11
C ASP A 135 -16.46 11.45 1.22
N MET A 136 -16.51 11.96 -0.02
CA MET A 136 -15.33 12.10 -0.88
C MET A 136 -14.39 13.24 -0.45
N PHE A 137 -14.82 14.07 0.50
CA PHE A 137 -14.08 15.24 0.96
C PHE A 137 -13.83 15.19 2.45
N VAL A 138 -12.84 15.93 2.91
CA VAL A 138 -12.54 16.09 4.33
C VAL A 138 -12.94 17.51 4.74
N PHE A 139 -13.95 17.60 5.59
CA PHE A 139 -14.43 18.86 6.18
C PHE A 139 -14.30 18.80 7.70
N CYS A 140 -14.09 19.95 8.34
CA CYS A 140 -14.28 20.09 9.77
C CYS A 140 -15.78 20.09 10.10
N GLU A 141 -16.14 19.68 11.31
CA GLU A 141 -17.55 19.66 11.74
C GLU A 141 -18.25 21.03 11.59
N GLU A 142 -17.49 22.11 11.80
CA GLU A 142 -17.94 23.48 11.70
C GLU A 142 -18.25 23.92 10.26
N ASP A 143 -17.65 23.24 9.27
CA ASP A 143 -17.75 23.61 7.85
C ASP A 143 -18.71 22.68 7.07
N ILE A 144 -19.41 21.78 7.73
CA ILE A 144 -20.25 20.75 7.09
C ILE A 144 -21.36 21.36 6.23
N ASP A 145 -21.97 22.45 6.68
CA ASP A 145 -23.06 23.11 5.94
C ASP A 145 -22.53 23.72 4.63
N TRP A 146 -21.39 24.41 4.74
CA TRP A 146 -20.70 24.96 3.57
C TRP A 146 -20.18 23.86 2.64
N GLY A 147 -19.63 22.80 3.22
CA GLY A 147 -19.20 21.60 2.50
C GLY A 147 -20.35 20.97 1.71
N THR A 148 -21.50 20.80 2.33
CA THR A 148 -22.72 20.27 1.70
C THR A 148 -23.16 21.13 0.54
N TYR A 149 -23.22 22.46 0.72
CA TYR A 149 -23.55 23.38 -0.36
C TYR A 149 -22.57 23.25 -1.55
N THR A 150 -21.26 23.20 -1.27
CA THR A 150 -20.21 23.10 -2.28
C THR A 150 -20.30 21.79 -3.05
N VAL A 151 -20.47 20.67 -2.36
CA VAL A 151 -20.60 19.34 -2.96
C VAL A 151 -21.85 19.25 -3.86
N ASN A 152 -22.98 19.76 -3.39
CA ASN A 152 -24.21 19.80 -4.20
C ASN A 152 -24.03 20.65 -5.47
N LYS A 153 -23.29 21.76 -5.38
CA LYS A 153 -22.97 22.58 -6.55
C LYS A 153 -22.07 21.85 -7.54
N LEU A 154 -21.04 21.15 -7.05
CA LEU A 154 -20.14 20.34 -7.88
C LEU A 154 -20.92 19.21 -8.59
N GLU A 155 -21.80 18.53 -7.89
CA GLU A 155 -22.64 17.48 -8.48
C GLU A 155 -23.57 18.04 -9.55
N SER A 156 -24.18 19.20 -9.32
CA SER A 156 -25.00 19.90 -10.32
C SER A 156 -24.21 20.20 -11.60
N LEU A 157 -22.97 20.69 -11.47
CA LEU A 157 -22.08 20.97 -12.60
C LEU A 157 -21.65 19.68 -13.32
N ARG A 158 -21.41 18.60 -12.58
CA ARG A 158 -21.10 17.29 -13.16
C ARG A 158 -22.25 16.76 -14.02
N LEU A 159 -23.48 16.87 -13.53
CA LEU A 159 -24.68 16.45 -14.27
C LEU A 159 -24.86 17.29 -15.53
N GLU A 160 -24.70 18.61 -15.45
CA GLU A 160 -24.72 19.50 -16.60
C GLU A 160 -23.67 19.14 -17.64
N TYR A 161 -22.43 18.86 -17.20
CA TYR A 161 -21.35 18.41 -18.09
C TYR A 161 -21.73 17.12 -18.84
N LYS A 162 -22.28 16.11 -18.12
CA LYS A 162 -22.71 14.84 -18.73
C LYS A 162 -23.85 15.05 -19.75
N GLU A 163 -24.74 15.95 -19.47
CA GLU A 163 -25.83 16.26 -20.41
C GLU A 163 -25.33 16.94 -21.70
N ILE A 164 -24.42 17.90 -21.56
CA ILE A 164 -23.78 18.56 -22.69
C ILE A 164 -22.95 17.54 -23.49
N GLN A 165 -22.23 16.64 -22.84
CA GLN A 165 -21.46 15.59 -23.50
C GLN A 165 -22.35 14.67 -24.36
N LYS A 166 -23.58 14.40 -23.91
CA LYS A 166 -24.55 13.58 -24.64
C LYS A 166 -25.20 14.32 -25.81
N THR A 167 -25.50 15.61 -25.63
CA THR A 167 -26.32 16.37 -26.55
C THR A 167 -25.53 17.18 -27.58
N THR A 168 -24.34 17.62 -27.24
CA THR A 168 -23.54 18.54 -28.05
C THR A 168 -22.06 18.18 -27.92
N LYS A 169 -21.39 18.09 -29.06
CA LYS A 169 -19.92 18.05 -29.08
C LYS A 169 -19.31 19.46 -28.93
N ASP A 170 -19.92 20.29 -28.10
CA ASP A 170 -19.44 21.65 -27.86
C ASP A 170 -18.29 21.63 -26.83
N HIS A 171 -17.10 21.50 -27.36
CA HIS A 171 -15.88 21.45 -26.57
C HIS A 171 -15.62 22.75 -25.79
N GLU A 172 -16.09 23.89 -26.26
CA GLU A 172 -15.89 25.16 -25.57
C GLU A 172 -16.74 25.25 -24.30
N LYS A 173 -17.99 24.83 -24.36
CA LYS A 173 -18.88 24.78 -23.20
C LYS A 173 -18.44 23.73 -22.20
N MET A 174 -17.96 22.57 -22.68
CA MET A 174 -17.39 21.54 -21.83
C MET A 174 -16.14 22.04 -21.09
N ASN A 175 -15.24 22.73 -21.76
CA ASN A 175 -14.02 23.27 -21.16
C ASN A 175 -14.31 24.33 -20.08
N ARG A 176 -15.35 25.12 -20.20
CA ARG A 176 -15.76 26.10 -19.17
C ARG A 176 -16.24 25.46 -17.87
N LEU A 177 -16.73 24.23 -17.91
CA LEU A 177 -17.15 23.47 -16.72
C LEU A 177 -16.02 22.70 -16.06
N LEU A 178 -14.85 22.62 -16.73
CA LEU A 178 -13.64 21.93 -16.25
C LEU A 178 -12.71 22.85 -15.44
N VAL A 179 -12.88 24.16 -15.51
CA VAL A 179 -12.09 25.19 -14.81
C VAL A 179 -12.81 25.64 -13.55
#